data_65d78cba8c41c17ad8395e8da38ed875
#
_entry.id   65d78cba8c41c17ad8395e8da38ed875
#
_cell.length_a   1.000
_cell.length_b   1.000
_cell.length_c   1.000
_cell.angle_alpha   90.00
_cell.angle_beta   90.00
_cell.angle_gamma   90.00
#
_symmetry.space_group_name_H-M   'P 1'
#
loop_
_entity.id
_entity.type
_entity.pdbx_description
1 polymer ?
#
loop_
_entity_poly.entity_id
_entity_poly.type
_entity_poly.pdbx_seq_one_letter_code
_entity_poly.pdbx_strand_id
1 'polypeptide(L)'
;MVNSPSIFRSATLATLSVAVAGAALLSSCRQAAEPPAPEVRPVRTITIEARNNAGIVALTGTVQAQTEINESFRIDGRLIERAVDIGDPVRPGQTIARLDPANEESGLQASQAGLAAARARLGEARTNYTRMRDLIVDSAVSRAQYEQAEAALKTAEAGVLSAQEQVNLSQNRLSYTRLVSNVTGVVTARGAEPGEVVSAGRMIVQVAREGAREAVFDVPAQIKNALNPRIAVTTSKAGPAAAAAGPGDITVALAMDPSVSAIGRVREVSPRADPVTGTFAVRVRLIDPPPAMLLGSTVTGRMQLPGAPAIQVPAAALMRADGRTSVWVFDKTSGTVSLRNVEVGSADANNVRVTSGLKAGDVVVTAGVQALRPGQKVRPLETRS
;
A
#
# COMPACT_ATOMS: atom_id res chain seq x y z
N MET A 1 66.17 -74.57 10.92
CA MET A 1 66.96 -75.29 9.92
C MET A 1 67.64 -74.22 9.07
N VAL A 2 68.89 -73.94 9.38
CA VAL A 2 69.97 -74.36 8.55
C VAL A 2 70.06 -73.56 7.25
N ASN A 3 71.04 -72.80 6.89
CA ASN A 3 72.46 -72.72 7.26
C ASN A 3 73.08 -71.51 6.55
N SER A 4 73.99 -70.88 7.19
CA SER A 4 75.13 -70.15 6.61
C SER A 4 75.98 -71.11 5.75
N PRO A 5 77.11 -70.75 5.14
CA PRO A 5 78.03 -69.63 5.41
C PRO A 5 78.89 -69.12 4.21
N SER A 6 79.57 -68.03 4.46
CA SER A 6 81.02 -67.82 4.34
C SER A 6 81.66 -67.65 2.91
N ILE A 7 82.55 -66.79 2.80
CA ILE A 7 83.99 -66.57 2.87
C ILE A 7 84.52 -65.91 1.58
N PHE A 8 85.28 -64.89 1.53
CA PHE A 8 86.75 -64.67 1.42
C PHE A 8 86.95 -63.17 1.14
N ARG A 9 87.53 -62.43 2.01
CA ARG A 9 88.99 -62.18 2.32
C ARG A 9 89.85 -61.83 1.09
N SER A 10 90.41 -60.64 1.22
CA SER A 10 91.82 -60.28 1.03
C SER A 10 92.18 -59.42 -0.19
N ALA A 11 92.93 -58.43 0.16
CA ALA A 11 94.02 -57.74 -0.55
C ALA A 11 93.53 -56.63 -1.50
N THR A 12 94.01 -55.40 -1.48
CA THR A 12 95.37 -54.95 -1.11
C THR A 12 95.38 -53.46 -0.88
N LEU A 13 96.04 -53.04 0.14
CA LEU A 13 96.65 -51.72 0.29
C LEU A 13 97.50 -51.39 -0.93
N ALA A 14 97.24 -50.35 -1.67
CA ALA A 14 98.20 -49.53 -2.39
C ALA A 14 97.46 -48.67 -3.41
N THR A 15 96.86 -47.55 -3.01
CA THR A 15 96.63 -46.37 -3.86
C THR A 15 96.02 -45.21 -3.00
N LEU A 16 96.65 -44.96 -1.88
CA LEU A 16 96.25 -43.92 -0.97
C LEU A 16 97.18 -42.71 -1.03
N SER A 17 97.57 -42.21 -2.18
CA SER A 17 98.41 -41.01 -2.20
C SER A 17 98.15 -40.02 -3.35
N VAL A 18 97.24 -40.26 -4.26
CA VAL A 18 97.01 -39.33 -5.37
C VAL A 18 95.53 -38.68 -5.32
N ALA A 19 94.68 -39.13 -4.44
CA ALA A 19 93.33 -38.64 -4.34
C ALA A 19 93.10 -37.40 -3.42
N VAL A 20 94.11 -36.93 -2.66
CA VAL A 20 94.01 -35.82 -1.69
C VAL A 20 94.31 -34.46 -2.35
N ALA A 21 94.95 -34.36 -3.50
CA ALA A 21 95.28 -33.10 -4.16
C ALA A 21 94.21 -32.61 -5.15
N GLY A 22 93.25 -33.44 -5.53
CA GLY A 22 92.12 -33.06 -6.45
C GLY A 22 90.91 -32.53 -5.73
N ALA A 23 90.75 -32.67 -4.42
CA ALA A 23 89.55 -32.29 -3.70
C ALA A 23 89.57 -30.83 -3.17
N ALA A 24 90.67 -30.11 -3.29
CA ALA A 24 90.80 -28.74 -2.78
C ALA A 24 90.48 -27.61 -3.81
N LEU A 25 90.19 -27.92 -5.10
CA LEU A 25 89.96 -26.91 -6.13
C LEU A 25 88.50 -26.83 -6.60
N LEU A 26 87.55 -27.57 -5.96
CA LEU A 26 86.10 -27.50 -6.28
C LEU A 26 85.22 -26.78 -5.23
N SER A 27 85.85 -26.14 -4.26
CA SER A 27 85.10 -25.43 -3.19
C SER A 27 84.93 -23.93 -3.43
N SER A 28 85.18 -23.43 -4.63
CA SER A 28 84.95 -22.00 -4.96
C SER A 28 83.86 -21.89 -5.99
N CYS A 29 82.77 -21.24 -5.59
CA CYS A 29 81.57 -20.76 -6.28
C CYS A 29 80.32 -21.59 -6.06
N ARG A 30 79.90 -21.70 -4.77
CA ARG A 30 78.50 -21.81 -4.49
C ARG A 30 77.98 -20.40 -4.16
N GLN A 31 77.75 -19.60 -5.22
CA GLN A 31 76.96 -18.38 -5.16
C GLN A 31 75.57 -18.78 -4.68
N ALA A 32 75.21 -18.35 -3.46
CA ALA A 32 73.89 -18.57 -2.95
C ALA A 32 72.90 -17.97 -3.98
N ALA A 33 72.17 -18.85 -4.61
CA ALA A 33 71.04 -18.39 -5.49
C ALA A 33 70.15 -17.51 -4.64
N GLU A 34 70.07 -16.24 -4.98
CA GLU A 34 69.11 -15.31 -4.44
C GLU A 34 67.70 -15.95 -4.57
N PRO A 35 66.90 -16.05 -3.49
CA PRO A 35 65.60 -16.68 -3.60
C PRO A 35 64.82 -16.00 -4.73
N PRO A 36 64.19 -16.76 -5.65
CA PRO A 36 63.47 -16.19 -6.78
C PRO A 36 62.50 -15.13 -6.27
N ALA A 37 62.58 -13.94 -6.84
CA ALA A 37 61.66 -12.85 -6.49
C ALA A 37 60.22 -13.38 -6.50
N PRO A 38 59.42 -13.13 -5.47
CA PRO A 38 58.09 -13.69 -5.36
C PRO A 38 57.29 -13.34 -6.62
N GLU A 39 56.85 -14.38 -7.36
CA GLU A 39 56.06 -14.23 -8.58
C GLU A 39 54.84 -13.37 -8.29
N VAL A 40 54.79 -12.17 -8.91
CA VAL A 40 53.66 -11.27 -8.81
C VAL A 40 52.49 -11.88 -9.61
N ARG A 41 51.59 -12.56 -8.95
CA ARG A 41 50.48 -13.25 -9.59
C ARG A 41 49.42 -12.25 -10.08
N PRO A 42 48.92 -12.41 -11.30
CA PRO A 42 47.78 -11.62 -11.79
C PRO A 42 46.50 -12.07 -11.10
N VAL A 43 45.73 -11.13 -10.55
CA VAL A 43 44.43 -11.37 -9.93
C VAL A 43 43.36 -10.48 -10.52
N ARG A 44 42.16 -11.01 -10.71
CA ARG A 44 41.02 -10.16 -11.10
C ARG A 44 40.47 -9.44 -9.89
N THR A 45 40.27 -8.16 -10.02
CA THR A 45 39.76 -7.31 -8.94
C THR A 45 38.52 -6.55 -9.38
N ILE A 46 37.66 -6.23 -8.41
CA ILE A 46 36.52 -5.34 -8.56
C ILE A 46 36.61 -4.27 -7.48
N THR A 47 36.35 -3.03 -7.86
CA THR A 47 36.19 -1.94 -6.90
C THR A 47 34.76 -1.99 -6.34
N ILE A 48 34.65 -2.01 -5.02
CA ILE A 48 33.37 -2.07 -4.34
C ILE A 48 32.69 -0.71 -4.38
N GLU A 49 31.50 -0.69 -4.94
CA GLU A 49 30.60 0.45 -4.91
C GLU A 49 29.46 0.18 -3.95
N ALA A 50 29.09 1.18 -3.16
CA ALA A 50 27.85 1.13 -2.39
C ALA A 50 26.70 1.38 -3.37
N ARG A 51 25.99 0.33 -3.77
CA ARG A 51 24.79 0.46 -4.59
C ARG A 51 23.58 0.54 -3.67
N ASN A 52 22.78 1.59 -3.88
CA ASN A 52 21.45 1.66 -3.26
C ASN A 52 20.60 0.54 -3.89
N ASN A 53 20.54 -0.59 -3.21
CA ASN A 53 19.68 -1.71 -3.62
C ASN A 53 18.24 -1.38 -3.22
N ALA A 54 17.62 -0.43 -3.94
CA ALA A 54 16.20 -0.19 -3.84
C ALA A 54 15.48 -1.46 -4.31
N GLY A 55 14.94 -2.21 -3.37
CA GLY A 55 14.08 -3.35 -3.70
C GLY A 55 12.83 -2.84 -4.43
N ILE A 56 12.53 -3.37 -5.60
CA ILE A 56 11.23 -3.12 -6.26
C ILE A 56 10.25 -4.13 -5.65
N VAL A 57 9.21 -3.62 -5.01
CA VAL A 57 8.07 -4.42 -4.56
C VAL A 57 6.94 -4.23 -5.56
N ALA A 58 6.45 -5.36 -6.08
CA ALA A 58 5.26 -5.40 -6.90
C ALA A 58 4.10 -6.01 -6.07
N LEU A 59 2.98 -5.33 -6.02
CA LEU A 59 1.77 -5.74 -5.30
C LEU A 59 0.60 -5.75 -6.27
N THR A 60 -0.25 -6.75 -6.16
CA THR A 60 -1.50 -6.82 -6.91
C THR A 60 -2.62 -6.18 -6.11
N GLY A 61 -3.47 -5.44 -6.79
CA GLY A 61 -4.63 -4.77 -6.21
C GLY A 61 -5.77 -4.62 -7.20
N THR A 62 -6.81 -3.90 -6.80
CA THR A 62 -8.00 -3.62 -7.62
C THR A 62 -8.30 -2.13 -7.65
N VAL A 63 -8.81 -1.65 -8.79
CA VAL A 63 -9.30 -0.28 -8.93
C VAL A 63 -10.68 -0.18 -8.32
N GLN A 64 -10.88 0.79 -7.42
CA GLN A 64 -12.15 1.07 -6.77
C GLN A 64 -12.49 2.56 -6.89
N ALA A 65 -13.76 2.91 -6.75
CA ALA A 65 -14.14 4.30 -6.55
C ALA A 65 -13.67 4.75 -5.16
N GLN A 66 -13.22 5.99 -5.05
CA GLN A 66 -12.83 6.54 -3.75
C GLN A 66 -14.01 6.58 -2.77
N THR A 67 -15.23 6.74 -3.27
CA THR A 67 -16.45 6.81 -2.47
C THR A 67 -17.51 5.92 -3.11
N GLU A 68 -17.99 4.97 -2.34
CA GLU A 68 -19.16 4.16 -2.66
C GLU A 68 -20.27 4.47 -1.67
N ILE A 69 -21.49 4.64 -2.17
CA ILE A 69 -22.66 5.03 -1.38
C ILE A 69 -23.70 3.93 -1.49
N ASN A 70 -24.17 3.45 -0.35
CA ASN A 70 -25.30 2.54 -0.29
C ASN A 70 -26.58 3.37 -0.23
N GLU A 71 -27.32 3.36 -1.31
CA GLU A 71 -28.63 4.00 -1.39
C GLU A 71 -29.69 3.08 -0.75
N SER A 72 -30.45 3.64 0.18
CA SER A 72 -31.45 2.91 0.97
C SER A 72 -32.65 3.79 1.29
N PHE A 73 -33.81 3.17 1.49
CA PHE A 73 -35.01 3.87 1.94
C PHE A 73 -34.90 4.25 3.43
N ARG A 74 -35.62 5.33 3.79
CA ARG A 74 -35.72 5.82 5.18
C ARG A 74 -36.89 5.19 5.94
N ILE A 75 -37.78 4.49 5.23
CA ILE A 75 -38.95 3.81 5.77
C ILE A 75 -39.02 2.38 5.23
N ASP A 76 -39.76 1.56 5.95
CA ASP A 76 -40.04 0.17 5.53
C ASP A 76 -41.14 0.18 4.45
N GLY A 77 -41.13 -0.79 3.56
CA GLY A 77 -42.15 -0.96 2.57
C GLY A 77 -41.87 -2.02 1.54
N ARG A 78 -42.84 -2.33 0.70
CA ARG A 78 -42.66 -3.23 -0.42
C ARG A 78 -42.07 -2.48 -1.61
N LEU A 79 -40.97 -2.98 -2.14
CA LEU A 79 -40.32 -2.45 -3.34
C LEU A 79 -41.16 -2.81 -4.57
N ILE A 80 -41.70 -1.80 -5.28
CA ILE A 80 -42.52 -2.02 -6.48
C ILE A 80 -41.75 -1.82 -7.78
N GLU A 81 -40.69 -0.99 -7.73
CA GLU A 81 -39.93 -0.66 -8.91
C GLU A 81 -38.48 -0.36 -8.55
N ARG A 82 -37.55 -0.83 -9.39
CA ARG A 82 -36.15 -0.40 -9.41
C ARG A 82 -35.85 0.06 -10.83
N ALA A 83 -35.64 1.38 -10.97
CA ALA A 83 -35.48 2.05 -12.26
C ALA A 83 -34.07 2.00 -12.83
N VAL A 84 -33.09 1.43 -12.08
CA VAL A 84 -31.69 1.35 -12.48
C VAL A 84 -31.14 -0.04 -12.22
N ASP A 85 -30.15 -0.48 -13.01
CA ASP A 85 -29.46 -1.75 -12.84
C ASP A 85 -27.93 -1.56 -12.75
N ILE A 86 -27.19 -2.65 -12.46
CA ILE A 86 -25.73 -2.62 -12.38
C ILE A 86 -25.16 -2.14 -13.72
N GLY A 87 -24.27 -1.14 -13.65
CA GLY A 87 -23.66 -0.50 -14.81
C GLY A 87 -24.35 0.78 -15.26
N ASP A 88 -25.58 1.05 -14.79
CA ASP A 88 -26.30 2.25 -15.18
C ASP A 88 -25.70 3.52 -14.53
N PRO A 89 -25.56 4.61 -15.30
CA PRO A 89 -25.21 5.90 -14.75
C PRO A 89 -26.40 6.53 -14.02
N VAL A 90 -26.11 7.15 -12.86
CA VAL A 90 -27.12 7.89 -12.09
C VAL A 90 -26.71 9.35 -11.89
N ARG A 91 -27.72 10.24 -11.76
CA ARG A 91 -27.52 11.67 -11.54
C ARG A 91 -28.33 12.14 -10.34
N PRO A 92 -27.94 13.25 -9.68
CA PRO A 92 -28.72 13.83 -8.60
C PRO A 92 -30.18 14.11 -9.03
N GLY A 93 -31.14 13.71 -8.17
CA GLY A 93 -32.55 13.82 -8.43
C GLY A 93 -33.18 12.69 -9.27
N GLN A 94 -32.36 11.81 -9.86
CA GLN A 94 -32.85 10.64 -10.60
C GLN A 94 -33.48 9.62 -9.65
N THR A 95 -34.64 9.10 -9.96
CA THR A 95 -35.31 8.04 -9.20
C THR A 95 -34.54 6.72 -9.42
N ILE A 96 -34.14 6.11 -8.32
CA ILE A 96 -33.43 4.80 -8.27
C ILE A 96 -34.49 3.69 -8.09
N ALA A 97 -35.40 3.88 -7.12
CA ALA A 97 -36.37 2.86 -6.75
C ALA A 97 -37.62 3.50 -6.11
N ARG A 98 -38.71 2.71 -6.01
CA ARG A 98 -39.95 3.14 -5.41
C ARG A 98 -40.56 2.06 -4.54
N LEU A 99 -41.00 2.46 -3.34
CA LEU A 99 -41.88 1.64 -2.50
C LEU A 99 -43.35 1.83 -2.91
N ASP A 100 -44.20 0.91 -2.49
CA ASP A 100 -45.64 1.03 -2.57
C ASP A 100 -46.11 2.21 -1.70
N PRO A 101 -46.66 3.28 -2.29
CA PRO A 101 -47.02 4.49 -1.57
C PRO A 101 -48.40 4.44 -0.91
N ALA A 102 -49.22 3.39 -1.12
CA ALA A 102 -50.68 3.38 -0.78
C ALA A 102 -50.94 3.74 0.68
N ASN A 103 -50.16 3.23 1.61
CA ASN A 103 -50.33 3.54 3.04
C ASN A 103 -49.95 4.98 3.37
N GLU A 104 -48.86 5.50 2.78
CA GLU A 104 -48.38 6.86 3.04
C GLU A 104 -49.31 7.91 2.35
N GLU A 105 -49.87 7.60 1.19
CA GLU A 105 -50.91 8.42 0.51
C GLU A 105 -52.16 8.50 1.37
N SER A 106 -52.62 7.37 1.90
CA SER A 106 -53.77 7.33 2.81
C SER A 106 -53.51 8.12 4.10
N GLY A 107 -52.31 8.03 4.65
CA GLY A 107 -51.88 8.79 5.82
C GLY A 107 -51.86 10.30 5.55
N LEU A 108 -51.40 10.70 4.38
CA LEU A 108 -51.43 12.13 3.96
C LEU A 108 -52.85 12.62 3.81
N GLN A 109 -53.72 11.86 3.18
CA GLN A 109 -55.16 12.24 3.01
C GLN A 109 -55.85 12.39 4.38
N ALA A 110 -55.60 11.50 5.31
CA ALA A 110 -56.12 11.62 6.69
C ALA A 110 -55.62 12.87 7.39
N SER A 111 -54.36 13.21 7.27
CA SER A 111 -53.75 14.41 7.86
C SER A 111 -54.32 15.69 7.25
N GLN A 112 -54.55 15.71 5.95
CA GLN A 112 -55.22 16.84 5.24
C GLN A 112 -56.64 17.04 5.71
N ALA A 113 -57.41 15.96 5.90
CA ALA A 113 -58.74 16.03 6.48
C ALA A 113 -58.75 16.59 7.90
N GLY A 114 -57.75 16.16 8.72
CA GLY A 114 -57.54 16.72 10.06
C GLY A 114 -57.27 18.22 10.07
N LEU A 115 -56.43 18.69 9.14
CA LEU A 115 -56.15 20.11 8.97
C LEU A 115 -57.39 20.89 8.56
N ALA A 116 -58.22 20.35 7.64
CA ALA A 116 -59.47 20.96 7.24
C ALA A 116 -60.45 21.13 8.43
N ALA A 117 -60.55 20.09 9.28
CA ALA A 117 -61.37 20.16 10.49
C ALA A 117 -60.84 21.18 11.52
N ALA A 118 -59.52 21.28 11.71
CA ALA A 118 -58.89 22.29 12.58
C ALA A 118 -59.14 23.71 12.07
N ARG A 119 -59.06 23.94 10.75
CA ARG A 119 -59.39 25.24 10.13
C ARG A 119 -60.85 25.62 10.30
N ALA A 120 -61.79 24.68 10.20
CA ALA A 120 -63.21 24.92 10.46
C ALA A 120 -63.45 25.35 11.92
N ARG A 121 -62.82 24.67 12.90
CA ARG A 121 -62.89 25.05 14.34
C ARG A 121 -62.29 26.42 14.57
N LEU A 122 -61.18 26.77 13.93
CA LEU A 122 -60.60 28.11 13.99
C LEU A 122 -61.58 29.17 13.46
N GLY A 123 -62.24 28.89 12.34
CA GLY A 123 -63.27 29.79 11.79
C GLY A 123 -64.40 30.05 12.75
N GLU A 124 -64.92 29.02 13.42
CA GLU A 124 -65.95 29.12 14.47
C GLU A 124 -65.48 29.96 15.65
N ALA A 125 -64.30 29.60 16.22
CA ALA A 125 -63.72 30.29 17.37
C ALA A 125 -63.46 31.78 17.05
N ARG A 126 -62.97 32.09 15.88
CA ARG A 126 -62.74 33.46 15.40
C ARG A 126 -64.02 34.27 15.25
N THR A 127 -65.03 33.67 14.71
CA THR A 127 -66.36 34.32 14.57
C THR A 127 -66.94 34.58 15.98
N ASN A 128 -66.86 33.63 16.87
CA ASN A 128 -67.33 33.79 18.26
C ASN A 128 -66.55 34.88 19.01
N TYR A 129 -65.21 34.87 18.96
CA TYR A 129 -64.36 35.90 19.53
C TYR A 129 -64.67 37.28 19.04
N THR A 130 -64.85 37.48 17.70
CA THR A 130 -65.21 38.75 17.12
C THR A 130 -66.56 39.25 17.62
N ARG A 131 -67.58 38.39 17.74
CA ARG A 131 -68.84 38.69 18.31
C ARG A 131 -68.71 39.13 19.80
N MET A 132 -68.00 38.40 20.63
CA MET A 132 -67.76 38.71 22.04
C MET A 132 -67.00 40.03 22.20
N ARG A 133 -66.03 40.30 21.36
CA ARG A 133 -65.24 41.53 21.34
C ARG A 133 -66.17 42.76 21.02
N ASP A 134 -67.05 42.61 20.12
CA ASP A 134 -67.98 43.73 19.72
C ASP A 134 -69.04 43.97 20.81
N LEU A 135 -69.56 42.89 21.44
CA LEU A 135 -70.53 43.00 22.55
C LEU A 135 -69.95 43.48 23.87
N ILE A 136 -68.70 43.30 24.19
CA ILE A 136 -68.06 43.74 25.45
C ILE A 136 -67.94 45.29 25.46
N VAL A 137 -67.78 45.92 24.30
CA VAL A 137 -67.72 47.38 24.18
C VAL A 137 -69.03 48.00 24.69
N ASP A 138 -70.15 47.35 24.39
CA ASP A 138 -71.45 47.77 24.84
C ASP A 138 -71.87 47.23 26.20
N SER A 139 -70.92 46.62 26.98
CA SER A 139 -71.20 45.98 28.23
C SER A 139 -72.27 44.88 28.21
N ALA A 140 -72.58 44.33 27.05
CA ALA A 140 -73.61 43.30 26.82
C ALA A 140 -73.16 41.88 27.19
N VAL A 141 -71.90 41.67 27.45
CA VAL A 141 -71.28 40.36 27.88
C VAL A 141 -70.32 40.59 29.04
N SER A 142 -70.10 39.54 29.87
CA SER A 142 -69.12 39.60 30.96
C SER A 142 -67.69 39.49 30.46
N ARG A 143 -66.76 40.05 31.21
CA ARG A 143 -65.31 39.95 30.95
C ARG A 143 -64.85 38.49 30.87
N ALA A 144 -65.36 37.61 31.73
CA ALA A 144 -65.06 36.19 31.72
C ALA A 144 -65.46 35.51 30.39
N GLN A 145 -66.64 35.89 29.82
CA GLN A 145 -67.09 35.35 28.51
C GLN A 145 -66.18 35.80 27.38
N TYR A 146 -65.73 37.06 27.40
CA TYR A 146 -64.76 37.54 26.41
C TYR A 146 -63.43 36.82 26.53
N GLU A 147 -62.82 36.69 27.73
CA GLU A 147 -61.57 36.01 28.03
C GLU A 147 -61.63 34.53 27.61
N GLN A 148 -62.79 33.88 27.84
CA GLN A 148 -63.03 32.50 27.41
C GLN A 148 -63.03 32.37 25.88
N ALA A 149 -63.63 33.32 25.15
CA ALA A 149 -63.63 33.32 23.69
C ALA A 149 -62.22 33.58 23.11
N GLU A 150 -61.45 34.48 23.75
CA GLU A 150 -60.07 34.74 23.41
C GLU A 150 -59.19 33.48 23.61
N ALA A 151 -59.33 32.78 24.73
CA ALA A 151 -58.62 31.54 25.02
C ALA A 151 -58.98 30.43 24.01
N ALA A 152 -60.30 30.34 23.65
CA ALA A 152 -60.73 29.38 22.63
C ALA A 152 -60.12 29.66 21.23
N LEU A 153 -60.07 30.97 20.84
CA LEU A 153 -59.43 31.39 19.60
C LEU A 153 -57.94 30.96 19.58
N LYS A 154 -57.16 31.29 20.66
CA LYS A 154 -55.76 30.92 20.77
C LYS A 154 -55.55 29.40 20.71
N THR A 155 -56.45 28.65 21.36
CA THR A 155 -56.41 27.17 21.32
C THR A 155 -56.68 26.64 19.91
N ALA A 156 -57.63 27.21 19.21
CA ALA A 156 -57.95 26.81 17.81
C ALA A 156 -56.81 27.17 16.88
N GLU A 157 -56.15 28.32 17.03
CA GLU A 157 -54.95 28.71 16.27
C GLU A 157 -53.81 27.70 16.48
N ALA A 158 -53.51 27.34 17.70
CA ALA A 158 -52.55 26.32 18.03
C ALA A 158 -52.90 24.93 17.44
N GLY A 159 -54.20 24.60 17.40
CA GLY A 159 -54.73 23.39 16.78
C GLY A 159 -54.48 23.32 15.25
N VAL A 160 -54.64 24.44 14.56
CA VAL A 160 -54.30 24.51 13.13
C VAL A 160 -52.82 24.34 12.88
N LEU A 161 -51.97 24.98 13.68
CA LEU A 161 -50.51 24.81 13.57
C LEU A 161 -50.11 23.35 13.75
N SER A 162 -50.64 22.70 14.78
CA SER A 162 -50.36 21.28 15.04
C SER A 162 -50.83 20.38 13.88
N ALA A 163 -52.04 20.62 13.35
CA ALA A 163 -52.56 19.86 12.22
C ALA A 163 -51.76 20.10 10.92
N GLN A 164 -51.23 21.31 10.72
CA GLN A 164 -50.38 21.64 9.58
C GLN A 164 -49.05 20.86 9.67
N GLU A 165 -48.42 20.78 10.86
CA GLU A 165 -47.21 20.01 11.05
C GLU A 165 -47.44 18.51 10.82
N GLN A 166 -48.61 17.99 11.17
CA GLN A 166 -48.98 16.60 10.87
C GLN A 166 -49.09 16.35 9.36
N VAL A 167 -49.58 17.29 8.58
CA VAL A 167 -49.56 17.20 7.11
C VAL A 167 -48.14 17.23 6.58
N ASN A 168 -47.28 18.11 7.07
CA ASN A 168 -45.85 18.18 6.69
C ASN A 168 -45.16 16.86 6.95
N LEU A 169 -45.40 16.24 8.14
CA LEU A 169 -44.82 14.93 8.48
C LEU A 169 -45.26 13.83 7.51
N SER A 170 -46.58 13.80 7.19
CA SER A 170 -47.13 12.80 6.23
C SER A 170 -46.61 13.01 4.81
N GLN A 171 -46.43 14.25 4.38
CA GLN A 171 -45.80 14.58 3.08
C GLN A 171 -44.33 14.10 3.03
N ASN A 172 -43.57 14.30 4.11
CA ASN A 172 -42.21 13.83 4.21
C ASN A 172 -42.14 12.29 4.10
N ARG A 173 -43.04 11.57 4.83
CA ARG A 173 -43.10 10.11 4.76
C ARG A 173 -43.45 9.63 3.35
N LEU A 174 -44.39 10.26 2.67
CA LEU A 174 -44.71 9.95 1.27
C LEU A 174 -43.50 10.20 0.35
N SER A 175 -42.74 11.27 0.58
CA SER A 175 -41.51 11.53 -0.20
C SER A 175 -40.47 10.44 -0.04
N TYR A 176 -40.39 9.79 1.12
CA TYR A 176 -39.47 8.70 1.42
C TYR A 176 -39.82 7.39 0.71
N THR A 177 -41.01 7.28 0.09
CA THR A 177 -41.34 6.12 -0.77
C THR A 177 -40.58 6.15 -2.09
N ARG A 178 -39.96 7.29 -2.45
CA ARG A 178 -39.16 7.45 -3.66
C ARG A 178 -37.69 7.57 -3.24
N LEU A 179 -36.86 6.62 -3.67
CA LEU A 179 -35.41 6.68 -3.51
C LEU A 179 -34.84 7.44 -4.71
N VAL A 180 -34.19 8.55 -4.44
CA VAL A 180 -33.53 9.37 -5.47
C VAL A 180 -32.03 9.43 -5.18
N SER A 181 -31.20 9.39 -6.24
CA SER A 181 -29.77 9.62 -6.09
C SER A 181 -29.49 11.06 -5.69
N ASN A 182 -28.53 11.25 -4.80
CA ASN A 182 -27.99 12.56 -4.44
C ASN A 182 -26.61 12.83 -5.06
N VAL A 183 -26.08 11.87 -5.84
CA VAL A 183 -24.75 11.93 -6.45
C VAL A 183 -24.77 11.55 -7.92
N THR A 184 -23.75 11.99 -8.66
CA THR A 184 -23.45 11.44 -9.98
C THR A 184 -22.52 10.23 -9.80
N GLY A 185 -22.85 9.13 -10.47
CA GLY A 185 -22.06 7.90 -10.36
C GLY A 185 -22.58 6.78 -11.23
N VAL A 186 -22.08 5.57 -10.97
CA VAL A 186 -22.49 4.33 -11.65
C VAL A 186 -22.90 3.31 -10.60
N VAL A 187 -23.98 2.57 -10.86
CA VAL A 187 -24.45 1.49 -9.97
C VAL A 187 -23.46 0.33 -10.04
N THR A 188 -22.92 -0.08 -8.89
CA THR A 188 -21.93 -1.17 -8.79
C THR A 188 -22.52 -2.46 -8.20
N ALA A 189 -23.54 -2.36 -7.38
CA ALA A 189 -24.19 -3.52 -6.79
C ALA A 189 -25.68 -3.27 -6.56
N ARG A 190 -26.46 -4.36 -6.46
CA ARG A 190 -27.88 -4.36 -6.09
C ARG A 190 -28.09 -5.22 -4.84
N GLY A 191 -28.98 -4.79 -3.95
CA GLY A 191 -29.24 -5.44 -2.67
C GLY A 191 -30.70 -5.86 -2.47
N ALA A 192 -31.61 -5.43 -3.36
CA ALA A 192 -33.03 -5.80 -3.30
C ALA A 192 -33.68 -5.83 -4.68
N GLU A 193 -34.69 -6.68 -4.84
CA GLU A 193 -35.45 -6.85 -6.08
C GLU A 193 -36.91 -6.36 -5.94
N PRO A 194 -37.53 -5.89 -7.04
CA PRO A 194 -38.96 -5.58 -7.04
C PRO A 194 -39.83 -6.75 -6.57
N GLY A 195 -40.77 -6.47 -5.69
CA GLY A 195 -41.61 -7.46 -5.01
C GLY A 195 -41.18 -7.79 -3.60
N GLU A 196 -39.94 -7.52 -3.20
CA GLU A 196 -39.45 -7.74 -1.81
C GLU A 196 -40.01 -6.67 -0.85
N VAL A 197 -40.13 -7.05 0.41
CA VAL A 197 -40.33 -6.12 1.53
C VAL A 197 -38.97 -5.75 2.10
N VAL A 198 -38.66 -4.48 2.12
CA VAL A 198 -37.38 -3.93 2.59
C VAL A 198 -37.56 -3.10 3.85
N SER A 199 -36.60 -3.20 4.77
CA SER A 199 -36.55 -2.38 5.96
C SER A 199 -35.75 -1.10 5.73
N ALA A 200 -36.00 -0.09 6.55
CA ALA A 200 -35.25 1.15 6.53
C ALA A 200 -33.74 0.87 6.73
N GLY A 201 -32.90 1.52 5.90
CA GLY A 201 -31.44 1.33 5.92
C GLY A 201 -30.92 0.10 5.17
N ARG A 202 -31.79 -0.81 4.70
CA ARG A 202 -31.33 -1.90 3.82
C ARG A 202 -30.89 -1.33 2.48
N MET A 203 -29.69 -1.70 2.05
CA MET A 203 -29.14 -1.30 0.77
C MET A 203 -30.03 -1.77 -0.37
N ILE A 204 -30.43 -0.86 -1.26
CA ILE A 204 -31.16 -1.16 -2.50
C ILE A 204 -30.19 -1.26 -3.67
N VAL A 205 -29.35 -0.27 -3.83
CA VAL A 205 -28.23 -0.27 -4.78
C VAL A 205 -27.01 0.37 -4.13
N GLN A 206 -25.84 0.00 -4.62
CA GLN A 206 -24.60 0.68 -4.32
C GLN A 206 -24.17 1.52 -5.52
N VAL A 207 -23.81 2.76 -5.28
CA VAL A 207 -23.39 3.72 -6.31
C VAL A 207 -21.93 4.10 -6.08
N ALA A 208 -21.08 3.80 -7.04
CA ALA A 208 -19.73 4.34 -7.11
C ALA A 208 -19.79 5.77 -7.61
N ARG A 209 -19.44 6.73 -6.74
CA ARG A 209 -19.46 8.15 -7.11
C ARG A 209 -18.45 8.44 -8.20
N GLU A 210 -18.86 9.20 -9.22
CA GLU A 210 -17.97 9.69 -10.26
C GLU A 210 -16.89 10.59 -9.67
N GLY A 211 -15.64 10.42 -10.14
CA GLY A 211 -14.50 11.23 -9.72
C GLY A 211 -13.26 10.42 -9.45
N ALA A 212 -12.61 10.65 -8.30
CA ALA A 212 -11.34 10.05 -7.97
C ALA A 212 -11.45 8.51 -7.85
N ARG A 213 -10.56 7.82 -8.54
CA ARG A 213 -10.35 6.37 -8.42
C ARG A 213 -9.16 6.09 -7.52
N GLU A 214 -9.19 4.97 -6.84
CA GLU A 214 -8.07 4.49 -6.04
C GLU A 214 -7.78 3.03 -6.37
N ALA A 215 -6.52 2.65 -6.21
CA ALA A 215 -6.11 1.25 -6.23
C ALA A 215 -5.99 0.77 -4.78
N VAL A 216 -6.60 -0.36 -4.47
CA VAL A 216 -6.54 -0.99 -3.16
C VAL A 216 -5.63 -2.19 -3.24
N PHE A 217 -4.58 -2.19 -2.42
CA PHE A 217 -3.58 -3.25 -2.34
C PHE A 217 -3.60 -3.92 -0.98
N ASP A 218 -3.50 -5.24 -0.97
CA ASP A 218 -3.34 -6.02 0.26
C ASP A 218 -1.85 -6.24 0.54
N VAL A 219 -1.36 -5.58 1.58
CA VAL A 219 0.06 -5.46 1.86
C VAL A 219 0.44 -6.28 3.11
N PRO A 220 1.40 -7.21 3.03
CA PRO A 220 1.93 -7.91 4.19
C PRO A 220 2.56 -6.96 5.22
N ALA A 221 2.53 -7.37 6.51
CA ALA A 221 3.01 -6.53 7.61
C ALA A 221 4.47 -6.04 7.46
N GLN A 222 5.34 -6.87 6.88
CA GLN A 222 6.76 -6.53 6.68
C GLN A 222 6.92 -5.33 5.73
N ILE A 223 6.09 -5.27 4.67
CA ILE A 223 6.12 -4.19 3.69
C ILE A 223 5.45 -2.94 4.23
N LYS A 224 4.35 -3.09 5.01
CA LYS A 224 3.67 -1.97 5.68
C LYS A 224 4.64 -1.12 6.51
N ASN A 225 5.51 -1.76 7.28
CA ASN A 225 6.48 -1.06 8.12
C ASN A 225 7.49 -0.24 7.30
N ALA A 226 7.82 -0.68 6.10
CA ALA A 226 8.65 0.07 5.16
C ALA A 226 7.91 1.24 4.48
N LEU A 227 6.57 1.17 4.39
CA LEU A 227 5.71 2.22 3.83
C LEU A 227 5.46 3.38 4.83
N ASN A 228 5.41 3.07 6.13
CA ASN A 228 5.02 4.01 7.18
C ASN A 228 5.85 5.32 7.26
N PRO A 229 7.18 5.34 7.04
CA PRO A 229 7.96 6.59 7.07
C PRO A 229 7.58 7.59 5.96
N ARG A 230 6.91 7.14 4.91
CA ARG A 230 6.58 7.96 3.74
C ARG A 230 5.21 8.63 3.81
N ILE A 231 4.30 8.09 4.60
CA ILE A 231 2.98 8.70 4.84
C ILE A 231 3.13 10.00 5.65
N ALA A 232 4.12 10.08 6.52
CA ALA A 232 4.39 11.26 7.34
C ALA A 232 4.93 12.48 6.56
N VAL A 233 5.40 12.31 5.33
CA VAL A 233 6.03 13.40 4.53
C VAL A 233 5.05 14.07 3.56
N THR A 234 3.86 13.51 3.33
CA THR A 234 2.93 13.98 2.28
C THR A 234 1.93 15.06 2.73
N THR A 235 2.10 15.66 3.92
CA THR A 235 1.31 16.83 4.34
C THR A 235 1.86 18.16 3.85
N SER A 236 2.90 18.20 3.03
CA SER A 236 3.42 19.43 2.45
C SER A 236 2.67 19.83 1.19
N LYS A 237 2.03 20.97 1.27
CA LYS A 237 1.28 21.71 0.27
C LYS A 237 2.19 22.06 -0.92
N ALA A 238 2.16 21.29 -1.99
CA ALA A 238 2.82 21.62 -3.25
C ALA A 238 1.78 21.70 -4.38
N GLY A 239 1.80 22.85 -5.06
CA GLY A 239 0.88 23.19 -6.14
C GLY A 239 1.09 22.39 -7.44
N PRO A 240 0.27 22.64 -8.48
CA PRO A 240 0.21 21.80 -9.67
C PRO A 240 1.35 22.13 -10.62
N ALA A 241 2.38 21.29 -10.66
CA ALA A 241 3.34 21.27 -11.76
C ALA A 241 3.90 19.86 -11.97
N ALA A 242 3.71 19.39 -13.19
CA ALA A 242 4.42 18.35 -13.93
C ALA A 242 5.13 17.21 -13.16
N ALA A 243 4.55 16.09 -13.32
CA ALA A 243 4.89 14.72 -13.02
C ALA A 243 6.32 14.28 -13.40
N ALA A 244 7.26 14.48 -12.49
CA ALA A 244 8.31 13.48 -12.29
C ALA A 244 7.93 12.71 -11.01
N ALA A 245 7.95 11.37 -11.04
CA ALA A 245 7.62 10.53 -9.89
C ALA A 245 8.43 10.96 -8.68
N GLY A 246 7.76 11.59 -7.70
CA GLY A 246 8.39 12.05 -6.47
C GLY A 246 8.71 10.87 -5.54
N PRO A 247 9.58 11.05 -4.55
CA PRO A 247 9.84 10.01 -3.56
C PRO A 247 8.55 9.72 -2.79
N GLY A 248 7.90 8.60 -3.10
CA GLY A 248 6.61 8.16 -2.51
C GLY A 248 5.53 7.87 -3.53
N ASP A 249 5.72 8.18 -4.81
CA ASP A 249 4.79 7.86 -5.87
C ASP A 249 4.91 6.37 -6.23
N ILE A 250 3.77 5.72 -6.44
CA ILE A 250 3.64 4.32 -6.82
C ILE A 250 3.22 4.29 -8.29
N THR A 251 3.94 3.58 -9.13
CA THR A 251 3.46 3.33 -10.49
C THR A 251 2.44 2.19 -10.43
N VAL A 252 1.21 2.50 -10.82
CA VAL A 252 0.10 1.55 -10.88
C VAL A 252 -0.21 1.27 -12.34
N ALA A 253 -0.07 0.02 -12.78
CA ALA A 253 -0.32 -0.41 -14.15
C ALA A 253 -1.42 -1.48 -14.18
N LEU A 254 -2.19 -1.55 -15.27
CA LEU A 254 -3.11 -2.66 -15.48
C LEU A 254 -2.35 -3.99 -15.54
N ALA A 255 -2.86 -5.03 -14.89
CA ALA A 255 -2.21 -6.33 -14.88
C ALA A 255 -2.21 -6.98 -16.28
N MET A 256 -3.28 -6.74 -17.05
CA MET A 256 -3.45 -7.27 -18.42
C MET A 256 -2.66 -6.49 -19.47
N ASP A 257 -2.46 -5.18 -19.26
CA ASP A 257 -1.73 -4.30 -20.17
C ASP A 257 -0.86 -3.30 -19.37
N PRO A 258 0.39 -3.65 -19.10
CA PRO A 258 1.30 -2.80 -18.32
C PRO A 258 1.64 -1.46 -18.97
N SER A 259 1.31 -1.25 -20.25
CA SER A 259 1.48 0.05 -20.92
C SER A 259 0.48 1.09 -20.44
N VAL A 260 -0.68 0.65 -19.95
CA VAL A 260 -1.70 1.48 -19.34
C VAL A 260 -1.37 1.65 -17.85
N SER A 261 -0.83 2.80 -17.51
CA SER A 261 -0.37 3.08 -16.15
C SER A 261 -0.78 4.48 -15.68
N ALA A 262 -0.86 4.63 -14.37
CA ALA A 262 -1.10 5.90 -13.69
C ALA A 262 -0.14 6.05 -12.51
N ILE A 263 0.10 7.28 -12.09
CA ILE A 263 0.81 7.56 -10.84
C ILE A 263 -0.20 7.49 -9.70
N GLY A 264 0.17 6.78 -8.64
CA GLY A 264 -0.62 6.65 -7.43
C GLY A 264 0.09 7.24 -6.22
N ARG A 265 -0.68 7.82 -5.29
CA ARG A 265 -0.19 8.28 -3.98
C ARG A 265 -0.93 7.58 -2.87
N VAL A 266 -0.19 7.08 -1.88
CA VAL A 266 -0.80 6.47 -0.70
C VAL A 266 -1.67 7.51 0.01
N ARG A 267 -2.96 7.23 0.12
CA ARG A 267 -3.93 8.05 0.83
C ARG A 267 -4.16 7.53 2.25
N GLU A 268 -4.26 6.21 2.36
CA GLU A 268 -4.63 5.56 3.59
C GLU A 268 -3.95 4.20 3.72
N VAL A 269 -3.51 3.88 4.91
CA VAL A 269 -3.04 2.55 5.29
C VAL A 269 -3.90 2.07 6.44
N SER A 270 -4.62 0.98 6.24
CA SER A 270 -5.45 0.41 7.30
C SER A 270 -4.62 0.17 8.57
N PRO A 271 -5.08 0.63 9.73
CA PRO A 271 -4.41 0.33 10.99
C PRO A 271 -4.59 -1.13 11.43
N ARG A 272 -5.64 -1.80 10.91
CA ARG A 272 -6.03 -3.16 11.24
C ARG A 272 -5.73 -4.09 10.07
N ALA A 273 -5.14 -5.25 10.38
CA ALA A 273 -5.00 -6.33 9.41
C ALA A 273 -6.35 -7.02 9.17
N ASP A 274 -6.56 -7.49 7.96
CA ASP A 274 -7.63 -8.42 7.65
C ASP A 274 -7.43 -9.72 8.45
N PRO A 275 -8.43 -10.23 9.17
CA PRO A 275 -8.28 -11.40 10.04
C PRO A 275 -8.06 -12.72 9.29
N VAL A 276 -8.38 -12.78 8.00
CA VAL A 276 -8.27 -14.00 7.19
C VAL A 276 -6.91 -14.04 6.49
N THR A 277 -6.51 -12.94 5.87
CA THR A 277 -5.28 -12.88 5.05
C THR A 277 -4.06 -12.40 5.83
N GLY A 278 -4.24 -11.73 6.98
CA GLY A 278 -3.15 -11.10 7.75
C GLY A 278 -2.53 -9.89 7.05
N THR A 279 -3.15 -9.40 5.97
CA THR A 279 -2.66 -8.26 5.20
C THR A 279 -3.32 -6.95 5.62
N PHE A 280 -2.71 -5.84 5.28
CA PHE A 280 -3.22 -4.49 5.53
C PHE A 280 -3.67 -3.87 4.22
N ALA A 281 -4.90 -3.37 4.16
CA ALA A 281 -5.39 -2.64 3.01
C ALA A 281 -4.68 -1.29 2.90
N VAL A 282 -4.04 -1.04 1.76
CA VAL A 282 -3.41 0.25 1.41
C VAL A 282 -4.17 0.85 0.24
N ARG A 283 -4.75 2.03 0.47
CA ARG A 283 -5.51 2.77 -0.54
C ARG A 283 -4.60 3.82 -1.18
N VAL A 284 -4.47 3.72 -2.48
CA VAL A 284 -3.61 4.54 -3.31
C VAL A 284 -4.47 5.34 -4.27
N ARG A 285 -4.55 6.65 -4.09
CA ARG A 285 -5.26 7.54 -5.01
C ARG A 285 -4.54 7.56 -6.35
N LEU A 286 -5.26 7.30 -7.43
CA LEU A 286 -4.76 7.42 -8.78
C LEU A 286 -4.85 8.88 -9.25
N ILE A 287 -3.77 9.36 -9.88
CA ILE A 287 -3.69 10.71 -10.45
C ILE A 287 -3.95 10.55 -11.94
N ASP A 288 -4.99 11.22 -12.43
CA ASP A 288 -5.42 11.21 -13.83
C ASP A 288 -5.39 9.82 -14.47
N PRO A 289 -6.11 8.83 -13.89
CA PRO A 289 -6.08 7.46 -14.38
C PRO A 289 -6.68 7.39 -15.79
N PRO A 290 -6.02 6.69 -16.73
CA PRO A 290 -6.55 6.46 -18.06
C PRO A 290 -7.97 5.86 -18.02
N PRO A 291 -8.83 6.17 -19.00
CA PRO A 291 -10.20 5.62 -19.05
C PRO A 291 -10.27 4.09 -19.01
N ALA A 292 -9.25 3.42 -19.54
CA ALA A 292 -9.13 1.95 -19.55
C ALA A 292 -8.95 1.33 -18.15
N MET A 293 -8.56 2.10 -17.12
CA MET A 293 -8.55 1.63 -15.72
C MET A 293 -9.95 1.66 -15.14
N LEU A 294 -10.82 0.74 -15.56
CA LEU A 294 -12.20 0.63 -15.07
C LEU A 294 -12.26 0.20 -13.61
N LEU A 295 -13.39 0.50 -12.95
CA LEU A 295 -13.66 -0.03 -11.61
C LEU A 295 -13.67 -1.57 -11.64
N GLY A 296 -13.06 -2.21 -10.64
CA GLY A 296 -12.89 -3.66 -10.58
C GLY A 296 -11.69 -4.19 -11.37
N SER A 297 -11.00 -3.37 -12.17
CA SER A 297 -9.80 -3.82 -12.90
C SER A 297 -8.67 -4.21 -11.96
N THR A 298 -8.01 -5.32 -12.26
CA THR A 298 -6.80 -5.74 -11.54
C THR A 298 -5.61 -4.91 -11.97
N VAL A 299 -4.86 -4.41 -11.00
CA VAL A 299 -3.68 -3.56 -11.20
C VAL A 299 -2.47 -4.10 -10.45
N THR A 300 -1.28 -3.77 -10.95
CA THR A 300 -0.01 -4.02 -10.27
C THR A 300 0.61 -2.69 -9.87
N GLY A 301 0.77 -2.50 -8.57
CA GLY A 301 1.50 -1.37 -7.99
C GLY A 301 2.99 -1.71 -7.87
N ARG A 302 3.86 -0.89 -8.43
CA ARG A 302 5.32 -1.00 -8.30
C ARG A 302 5.85 0.17 -7.51
N MET A 303 6.59 -0.14 -6.46
CA MET A 303 7.21 0.85 -5.60
C MET A 303 8.66 0.48 -5.35
N GLN A 304 9.52 1.51 -5.38
CA GLN A 304 10.90 1.36 -4.94
C GLN A 304 10.97 1.57 -3.42
N LEU A 305 11.34 0.53 -2.69
CA LEU A 305 11.68 0.68 -1.28
C LEU A 305 13.08 1.30 -1.17
N PRO A 306 13.30 2.26 -0.23
CA PRO A 306 14.65 2.72 0.04
C PRO A 306 15.43 1.52 0.58
N GLY A 307 16.37 1.03 -0.20
CA GLY A 307 17.36 0.07 0.26
C GLY A 307 18.40 0.80 1.10
N ALA A 308 18.80 0.23 2.23
CA ALA A 308 20.06 0.64 2.83
C ALA A 308 21.19 0.41 1.80
N PRO A 309 22.18 1.34 1.69
CA PRO A 309 23.32 1.12 0.81
C PRO A 309 23.94 -0.23 1.16
N ALA A 310 23.91 -1.14 0.22
CA ALA A 310 24.42 -2.48 0.39
C ALA A 310 25.63 -2.70 -0.51
N ILE A 311 26.66 -3.26 0.06
CA ILE A 311 27.82 -3.73 -0.67
C ILE A 311 27.49 -5.10 -1.24
N GLN A 312 27.56 -5.24 -2.56
CA GLN A 312 27.43 -6.53 -3.24
C GLN A 312 28.79 -7.00 -3.72
N VAL A 313 29.10 -8.26 -3.46
CA VAL A 313 30.33 -8.90 -3.86
C VAL A 313 29.98 -10.17 -4.62
N PRO A 314 30.62 -10.45 -5.78
CA PRO A 314 30.44 -11.71 -6.48
C PRO A 314 30.72 -12.91 -5.53
N ALA A 315 29.87 -13.93 -5.57
CA ALA A 315 30.04 -15.13 -4.74
C ALA A 315 31.44 -15.78 -4.90
N ALA A 316 32.06 -15.66 -6.09
CA ALA A 316 33.38 -16.13 -6.37
C ALA A 316 34.52 -15.43 -5.59
N ALA A 317 34.29 -14.25 -5.02
CA ALA A 317 35.21 -13.50 -4.20
C ALA A 317 35.24 -13.96 -2.74
N LEU A 318 34.20 -14.68 -2.33
CA LEU A 318 34.05 -15.16 -0.95
C LEU A 318 34.84 -16.46 -0.75
N MET A 319 35.53 -16.54 0.37
CA MET A 319 36.19 -17.77 0.81
C MET A 319 35.87 -18.05 2.28
N ARG A 320 35.98 -19.31 2.69
CA ARG A 320 35.91 -19.68 4.09
C ARG A 320 37.33 -19.89 4.62
N ALA A 321 37.69 -19.10 5.63
CA ALA A 321 38.93 -19.25 6.37
C ALA A 321 38.60 -19.32 7.86
N ASP A 322 39.11 -20.33 8.56
CA ASP A 322 38.92 -20.55 10.00
C ASP A 322 37.44 -20.54 10.45
N GLY A 323 36.55 -21.10 9.62
CA GLY A 323 35.11 -21.16 9.89
C GLY A 323 34.38 -19.85 9.65
N ARG A 324 35.03 -18.77 9.23
CA ARG A 324 34.47 -17.44 8.93
C ARG A 324 34.50 -17.16 7.44
N THR A 325 33.51 -16.36 6.98
CA THR A 325 33.50 -15.88 5.61
C THR A 325 34.43 -14.68 5.48
N SER A 326 35.34 -14.73 4.49
CA SER A 326 36.38 -13.73 4.31
C SER A 326 36.54 -13.37 2.83
N VAL A 327 37.11 -12.22 2.55
CA VAL A 327 37.49 -11.74 1.21
C VAL A 327 38.90 -11.23 1.19
N TRP A 328 39.54 -11.31 0.02
CA TRP A 328 40.86 -10.69 -0.19
C TRP A 328 40.66 -9.24 -0.60
N VAL A 329 41.17 -8.29 0.19
CA VAL A 329 41.21 -6.87 -0.11
C VAL A 329 42.59 -6.51 -0.62
N PHE A 330 42.65 -5.89 -1.80
CA PHE A 330 43.89 -5.39 -2.42
C PHE A 330 44.14 -3.96 -1.97
N ASP A 331 45.31 -3.72 -1.43
CA ASP A 331 45.78 -2.39 -1.10
C ASP A 331 46.56 -1.79 -2.28
N LYS A 332 46.03 -0.71 -2.85
CA LYS A 332 46.66 0.00 -3.97
C LYS A 332 48.01 0.61 -3.65
N THR A 333 48.25 0.95 -2.39
CA THR A 333 49.50 1.64 -1.97
C THR A 333 50.65 0.67 -1.85
N SER A 334 50.45 -0.48 -1.21
CA SER A 334 51.48 -1.50 -1.01
C SER A 334 51.56 -2.54 -2.12
N GLY A 335 50.53 -2.64 -2.97
CA GLY A 335 50.39 -3.68 -4.00
C GLY A 335 50.18 -5.09 -3.42
N THR A 336 49.74 -5.21 -2.15
CA THR A 336 49.55 -6.46 -1.45
C THR A 336 48.09 -6.79 -1.19
N VAL A 337 47.80 -8.05 -0.89
CA VAL A 337 46.46 -8.49 -0.50
C VAL A 337 46.43 -8.85 1.00
N SER A 338 45.33 -8.47 1.65
CA SER A 338 45.02 -8.81 3.04
C SER A 338 43.70 -9.55 3.14
N LEU A 339 43.64 -10.55 4.00
CA LEU A 339 42.40 -11.28 4.27
C LEU A 339 41.57 -10.47 5.27
N ARG A 340 40.29 -10.22 4.92
CA ARG A 340 39.38 -9.48 5.77
C ARG A 340 38.09 -10.29 5.98
N ASN A 341 37.72 -10.48 7.24
CA ASN A 341 36.48 -11.14 7.60
C ASN A 341 35.28 -10.23 7.25
N VAL A 342 34.23 -10.83 6.72
CA VAL A 342 33.02 -10.15 6.34
C VAL A 342 31.80 -10.90 6.87
N GLU A 343 30.76 -10.15 7.22
CA GLU A 343 29.45 -10.72 7.50
C GLU A 343 28.61 -10.65 6.25
N VAL A 344 27.97 -11.77 5.93
CA VAL A 344 27.15 -11.90 4.73
C VAL A 344 25.68 -11.99 5.11
N GLY A 345 24.82 -11.33 4.33
CA GLY A 345 23.36 -11.37 4.43
C GLY A 345 22.75 -12.25 3.34
N SER A 346 21.72 -11.73 2.67
CA SER A 346 21.06 -12.44 1.56
C SER A 346 22.00 -12.62 0.37
N ALA A 347 21.90 -13.77 -0.28
CA ALA A 347 22.61 -14.08 -1.53
C ALA A 347 21.59 -14.22 -2.67
N ASP A 348 21.96 -13.75 -3.84
CA ASP A 348 21.31 -14.07 -5.11
C ASP A 348 22.17 -15.05 -5.93
N ALA A 349 21.76 -15.37 -7.16
CA ALA A 349 22.46 -16.38 -7.99
C ALA A 349 23.95 -16.10 -8.22
N ASN A 350 24.36 -14.82 -8.28
CA ASN A 350 25.72 -14.42 -8.64
C ASN A 350 26.41 -13.54 -7.59
N ASN A 351 25.65 -12.86 -6.74
CA ASN A 351 26.16 -11.88 -5.78
C ASN A 351 25.70 -12.17 -4.37
N VAL A 352 26.51 -11.79 -3.42
CA VAL A 352 26.22 -11.90 -1.99
C VAL A 352 26.27 -10.51 -1.38
N ARG A 353 25.26 -10.16 -0.59
CA ARG A 353 25.22 -8.92 0.16
C ARG A 353 26.14 -9.01 1.36
N VAL A 354 27.06 -8.07 1.49
CA VAL A 354 27.93 -7.92 2.66
C VAL A 354 27.32 -6.86 3.57
N THR A 355 27.07 -7.24 4.83
CA THR A 355 26.48 -6.37 5.85
C THR A 355 27.52 -5.63 6.68
N SER A 356 28.71 -6.22 6.86
CA SER A 356 29.82 -5.59 7.57
C SER A 356 31.19 -6.11 7.07
N GLY A 357 32.24 -5.34 7.31
CA GLY A 357 33.64 -5.73 6.99
C GLY A 357 34.21 -5.09 5.72
N LEU A 358 33.40 -4.48 4.83
CA LEU A 358 33.85 -3.76 3.64
C LEU A 358 33.36 -2.30 3.61
N LYS A 359 34.10 -1.46 2.91
CA LYS A 359 33.75 -0.05 2.66
C LYS A 359 33.68 0.21 1.15
N ALA A 360 32.88 1.21 0.76
CA ALA A 360 32.91 1.70 -0.60
C ALA A 360 34.31 2.20 -0.95
N GLY A 361 34.84 1.81 -2.13
CA GLY A 361 36.20 2.08 -2.58
C GLY A 361 37.20 0.95 -2.29
N ASP A 362 36.87 -0.03 -1.45
CA ASP A 362 37.72 -1.23 -1.27
C ASP A 362 37.83 -1.99 -2.60
N VAL A 363 39.02 -2.54 -2.87
CA VAL A 363 39.25 -3.37 -4.07
C VAL A 363 39.33 -4.82 -3.63
N VAL A 364 38.39 -5.63 -4.10
CA VAL A 364 38.25 -7.04 -3.71
C VAL A 364 38.67 -7.93 -4.88
N VAL A 365 39.43 -9.01 -4.54
CA VAL A 365 39.86 -10.03 -5.49
C VAL A 365 38.68 -10.97 -5.79
N THR A 366 38.36 -11.15 -7.07
CA THR A 366 37.24 -12.01 -7.53
C THR A 366 37.67 -13.32 -8.16
N ALA A 367 38.96 -13.46 -8.55
CA ALA A 367 39.46 -14.70 -9.12
C ALA A 367 40.89 -14.95 -8.60
N GLY A 368 41.23 -16.23 -8.35
CA GLY A 368 42.53 -16.64 -7.78
C GLY A 368 42.54 -16.66 -6.26
N VAL A 369 41.43 -16.51 -5.59
CA VAL A 369 41.30 -16.34 -4.14
C VAL A 369 41.91 -17.48 -3.28
N GLN A 370 41.90 -18.73 -3.78
CA GLN A 370 42.35 -19.90 -3.04
C GLN A 370 43.86 -20.06 -2.96
N ALA A 371 44.62 -19.36 -3.82
CA ALA A 371 46.06 -19.50 -3.94
C ALA A 371 46.86 -18.32 -3.37
N LEU A 372 46.17 -17.39 -2.70
CA LEU A 372 46.75 -16.18 -2.13
C LEU A 372 47.17 -16.39 -0.68
N ARG A 373 48.20 -15.62 -0.27
CA ARG A 373 48.67 -15.56 1.13
C ARG A 373 48.61 -14.11 1.63
N PRO A 374 48.36 -13.91 2.93
CA PRO A 374 48.39 -12.56 3.50
C PRO A 374 49.75 -11.86 3.25
N GLY A 375 49.68 -10.59 2.80
CA GLY A 375 50.87 -9.80 2.46
C GLY A 375 51.49 -10.10 1.10
N GLN A 376 50.94 -11.02 0.30
CA GLN A 376 51.46 -11.35 -1.02
C GLN A 376 51.28 -10.17 -1.99
N LYS A 377 52.36 -9.83 -2.75
CA LYS A 377 52.28 -8.89 -3.86
C LYS A 377 51.55 -9.51 -5.04
N VAL A 378 50.54 -8.75 -5.59
CA VAL A 378 49.74 -9.19 -6.74
C VAL A 378 49.64 -8.05 -7.77
N ARG A 379 49.37 -8.43 -8.99
CA ARG A 379 49.07 -7.46 -10.08
C ARG A 379 47.58 -7.50 -10.40
N PRO A 380 46.83 -6.42 -10.13
CA PRO A 380 45.45 -6.37 -10.44
C PRO A 380 45.24 -6.37 -11.95
N LEU A 381 44.29 -7.20 -12.45
CA LEU A 381 43.70 -7.14 -13.75
C LEU A 381 42.32 -6.53 -13.53
N GLU A 382 42.17 -5.25 -13.89
CA GLU A 382 40.86 -4.61 -13.80
C GLU A 382 39.89 -5.27 -14.78
N THR A 383 38.80 -5.81 -14.27
CA THR A 383 37.65 -6.21 -15.09
C THR A 383 36.77 -4.97 -15.23
N ARG A 384 36.74 -4.36 -16.42
CA ARG A 384 35.68 -3.39 -16.75
C ARG A 384 34.34 -4.13 -16.64
N SER A 385 33.46 -3.67 -15.74
CA SER A 385 32.06 -4.12 -15.62
C SER A 385 31.24 -3.63 -16.80
#